data_f1bc86481610da3aa933c53e0133d435
#
_entry.id   f1bc86481610da3aa933c53e0133d435
#
_cell.length_a   1.000
_cell.length_b   1.000
_cell.length_c   1.000
_cell.angle_alpha   90.00
_cell.angle_beta   90.00
_cell.angle_gamma   90.00
#
_symmetry.space_group_name_H-M   'P 1'
#
loop_
_entity.id
_entity.type
_entity.pdbx_description
1 polymer ?
#
loop_
_entity_poly.entity_id
_entity_poly.type
_entity_poly.pdbx_seq_one_letter_code
_entity_poly.pdbx_strand_id
1 'polypeptide(L)'
;MKIVDVKTYSLVYPVQEPFANAMRTTRERAFGVVEVLTDSGITGWGEGATVPARRAIEAHVIGRNPFHNEVIWEGLHKQGTDTAAISAIDIALWDIMGKALDQPIHNLLGGAFRDRVQAYATGLFRRNSADETTALVAEARGYADAGFKAMKMKVGFGPDYDIKNVAAVRRAIGDDILFAVDANCGYDRGSAIAVGGRLAENNLLWFEEPISADDVEGYVEIRRALNIRISGAEQLRGRWAFRRMIQEGALDIIQPDVCVCGGFTEFRKIAAMASANHVRVIPHMFGTAIRLAATLHLLAALPDSPRALEPFPALLEYDMSENALRTGLAREPISHSGGIVTVPQGPGLGIEINRDLLTKYG
;
A
#
# COMPACT_ATOMS: atom_id res chain seq x y z
N MET A 1 -30.21 2.33 9.93
CA MET A 1 -29.31 3.06 9.01
C MET A 1 -29.31 2.38 7.67
N LYS A 2 -29.52 3.17 6.60
CA LYS A 2 -29.49 2.69 5.20
C LYS A 2 -28.64 3.63 4.38
N ILE A 3 -27.94 3.10 3.38
CA ILE A 3 -27.22 3.88 2.38
C ILE A 3 -28.23 4.49 1.43
N VAL A 4 -28.19 5.82 1.28
CA VAL A 4 -29.13 6.56 0.42
C VAL A 4 -28.50 7.01 -0.89
N ASP A 5 -27.19 7.25 -0.90
CA ASP A 5 -26.47 7.61 -2.13
C ASP A 5 -24.97 7.26 -2.04
N VAL A 6 -24.32 7.15 -3.19
CA VAL A 6 -22.88 7.01 -3.35
C VAL A 6 -22.42 7.96 -4.43
N LYS A 7 -21.56 8.90 -4.06
CA LYS A 7 -20.87 9.78 -5.01
C LYS A 7 -19.49 9.22 -5.32
N THR A 8 -19.07 9.34 -6.56
CA THR A 8 -17.77 8.87 -7.04
C THR A 8 -16.95 10.03 -7.58
N TYR A 9 -15.66 10.05 -7.27
CA TYR A 9 -14.71 11.07 -7.73
C TYR A 9 -13.53 10.38 -8.38
N SER A 10 -13.19 10.77 -9.60
CA SER A 10 -11.99 10.32 -10.32
C SER A 10 -10.95 11.42 -10.25
N LEU A 11 -10.13 11.41 -9.21
CA LEU A 11 -9.17 12.48 -8.93
C LEU A 11 -7.91 12.29 -9.76
N VAL A 12 -7.46 13.35 -10.45
CA VAL A 12 -6.20 13.35 -11.20
C VAL A 12 -5.32 14.51 -10.76
N TYR A 13 -4.15 14.18 -10.22
CA TYR A 13 -3.14 15.13 -9.79
C TYR A 13 -1.97 15.15 -10.77
N PRO A 14 -1.67 16.26 -11.47
CA PRO A 14 -0.52 16.39 -12.34
C PRO A 14 0.76 16.51 -11.50
N VAL A 15 1.77 15.68 -11.82
CA VAL A 15 3.08 15.70 -11.16
C VAL A 15 3.97 16.71 -11.87
N GLN A 16 4.58 17.64 -11.12
CA GLN A 16 5.45 18.68 -11.68
C GLN A 16 6.80 18.09 -12.13
N GLU A 17 7.38 17.23 -11.32
CA GLU A 17 8.62 16.53 -11.63
C GLU A 17 8.34 15.04 -11.92
N PRO A 18 8.18 14.65 -13.20
CA PRO A 18 7.95 13.25 -13.56
C PRO A 18 9.04 12.32 -13.03
N PHE A 19 8.61 11.17 -12.54
CA PHE A 19 9.50 10.12 -12.02
C PHE A 19 9.12 8.76 -12.61
N ALA A 20 10.06 7.81 -12.61
CA ALA A 20 9.85 6.51 -13.22
C ALA A 20 10.15 5.35 -12.27
N ASN A 21 9.37 4.28 -12.41
CA ASN A 21 9.74 2.92 -12.05
C ASN A 21 10.03 2.10 -13.32
N ALA A 22 10.31 0.82 -13.20
CA ALA A 22 10.65 -0.02 -14.36
C ALA A 22 9.50 -0.13 -15.40
N MET A 23 8.24 0.02 -14.97
CA MET A 23 7.07 -0.16 -15.84
C MET A 23 6.67 1.12 -16.57
N ARG A 24 6.84 2.30 -15.94
CA ARG A 24 6.29 3.55 -16.48
C ARG A 24 6.95 4.81 -15.91
N THR A 25 6.81 5.90 -16.66
CA THR A 25 7.04 7.26 -16.15
C THR A 25 5.72 7.84 -15.65
N THR A 26 5.68 8.25 -14.40
CA THR A 26 4.51 8.88 -13.76
C THR A 26 4.54 10.38 -14.04
N ARG A 27 3.53 10.87 -14.76
CA ARG A 27 3.29 12.29 -15.07
C ARG A 27 2.05 12.83 -14.38
N GLU A 28 1.18 11.92 -13.94
CA GLU A 28 -0.04 12.20 -13.20
C GLU A 28 -0.33 11.05 -12.25
N ARG A 29 -1.11 11.34 -11.23
CA ARG A 29 -1.57 10.36 -10.24
C ARG A 29 -3.08 10.34 -10.24
N ALA A 30 -3.66 9.17 -10.53
CA ALA A 30 -5.09 8.97 -10.61
C ALA A 30 -5.59 8.08 -9.45
N PHE A 31 -6.69 8.50 -8.81
CA PHE A 31 -7.30 7.79 -7.69
C PHE A 31 -8.81 7.83 -7.79
N GLY A 32 -9.46 6.72 -7.45
CA GLY A 32 -10.90 6.65 -7.31
C GLY A 32 -11.30 6.86 -5.84
N VAL A 33 -12.11 7.87 -5.55
CA VAL A 33 -12.63 8.13 -4.22
C VAL A 33 -14.15 8.00 -4.23
N VAL A 34 -14.72 7.45 -3.17
CA VAL A 34 -16.17 7.37 -2.97
C VAL A 34 -16.59 8.05 -1.69
N GLU A 35 -17.76 8.66 -1.73
CA GLU A 35 -18.51 9.21 -0.61
C GLU A 35 -19.82 8.44 -0.48
N VAL A 36 -19.97 7.67 0.59
CA VAL A 36 -21.19 6.89 0.88
C VAL A 36 -22.03 7.63 1.91
N LEU A 37 -23.27 7.98 1.53
CA LEU A 37 -24.19 8.77 2.36
C LEU A 37 -25.27 7.85 2.96
N THR A 38 -25.63 8.10 4.22
CA THR A 38 -26.69 7.34 4.92
C THR A 38 -27.87 8.21 5.31
N ASP A 39 -29.03 7.57 5.58
CA ASP A 39 -30.23 8.22 6.08
C ASP A 39 -30.11 8.78 7.50
N SER A 40 -29.05 8.41 8.24
CA SER A 40 -28.73 8.96 9.56
C SER A 40 -27.83 10.20 9.51
N GLY A 41 -27.41 10.65 8.32
CA GLY A 41 -26.48 11.78 8.13
C GLY A 41 -25.00 11.41 8.28
N ILE A 42 -24.67 10.14 8.65
CA ILE A 42 -23.28 9.68 8.69
C ILE A 42 -22.80 9.46 7.26
N THR A 43 -21.63 9.99 6.95
CA THR A 43 -20.96 9.85 5.66
C THR A 43 -19.65 9.08 5.82
N GLY A 44 -19.42 8.09 4.96
CA GLY A 44 -18.16 7.35 4.89
C GLY A 44 -17.37 7.66 3.63
N TRP A 45 -16.06 7.57 3.75
CA TRP A 45 -15.10 7.81 2.69
C TRP A 45 -14.28 6.58 2.39
N GLY A 46 -14.03 6.32 1.11
CA GLY A 46 -13.17 5.22 0.70
C GLY A 46 -12.38 5.56 -0.57
N GLU A 47 -11.31 4.83 -0.77
CA GLU A 47 -10.43 4.94 -1.93
C GLU A 47 -10.24 3.57 -2.58
N GLY A 48 -10.17 3.56 -3.90
CA GLY A 48 -9.77 2.42 -4.71
C GLY A 48 -8.93 2.88 -5.90
N ALA A 49 -8.28 1.94 -6.57
CA ALA A 49 -7.60 2.27 -7.83
C ALA A 49 -8.62 2.66 -8.94
N THR A 50 -9.87 2.24 -8.78
CA THR A 50 -11.00 2.58 -9.66
C THR A 50 -12.26 2.80 -8.81
N VAL A 51 -13.30 3.41 -9.40
CA VAL A 51 -14.62 3.55 -8.77
C VAL A 51 -15.62 2.57 -9.36
N PRO A 52 -16.60 2.09 -8.58
CA PRO A 52 -17.62 1.16 -9.09
C PRO A 52 -18.58 1.85 -10.05
N ALA A 53 -19.05 1.09 -11.05
CA ALA A 53 -20.06 1.58 -11.98
C ALA A 53 -21.39 1.85 -11.25
N ARG A 54 -22.12 2.90 -11.66
CA ARG A 54 -23.40 3.31 -11.06
C ARG A 54 -24.39 2.15 -10.94
N ARG A 55 -24.50 1.31 -11.98
CA ARG A 55 -25.37 0.12 -11.98
C ARG A 55 -25.06 -0.86 -10.84
N ALA A 56 -23.76 -1.07 -10.53
CA ALA A 56 -23.35 -1.96 -9.43
C ALA A 56 -23.70 -1.36 -8.07
N ILE A 57 -23.54 -0.04 -7.92
CA ILE A 57 -23.91 0.73 -6.72
C ILE A 57 -25.42 0.59 -6.46
N GLU A 58 -26.25 0.83 -7.46
CA GLU A 58 -27.71 0.75 -7.34
C GLU A 58 -28.20 -0.66 -6.99
N ALA A 59 -27.60 -1.69 -7.58
CA ALA A 59 -28.01 -3.07 -7.37
C ALA A 59 -27.62 -3.63 -5.99
N HIS A 60 -26.45 -3.25 -5.45
CA HIS A 60 -25.86 -3.93 -4.31
C HIS A 60 -25.54 -3.03 -3.11
N VAL A 61 -25.53 -1.72 -3.26
CA VAL A 61 -25.12 -0.77 -2.21
C VAL A 61 -26.30 0.07 -1.71
N ILE A 62 -27.02 0.76 -2.62
CA ILE A 62 -28.15 1.61 -2.24
C ILE A 62 -29.25 0.83 -1.53
N GLY A 63 -29.79 1.40 -0.45
CA GLY A 63 -30.83 0.81 0.40
C GLY A 63 -30.33 -0.24 1.38
N ARG A 64 -29.04 -0.63 1.30
CA ARG A 64 -28.44 -1.60 2.24
C ARG A 64 -28.04 -0.95 3.55
N ASN A 65 -27.93 -1.78 4.58
CA ASN A 65 -27.33 -1.37 5.85
C ASN A 65 -25.79 -1.45 5.73
N PRO A 66 -25.04 -0.37 6.04
CA PRO A 66 -23.56 -0.39 6.00
C PRO A 66 -22.92 -1.50 6.83
N PHE A 67 -23.58 -1.97 7.91
CA PHE A 67 -23.11 -3.07 8.73
C PHE A 67 -23.18 -4.45 8.05
N HIS A 68 -23.83 -4.54 6.89
CA HIS A 68 -23.86 -5.77 6.08
C HIS A 68 -22.73 -5.75 5.04
N ASN A 69 -21.55 -5.30 5.43
CA ASN A 69 -20.40 -5.13 4.54
C ASN A 69 -20.04 -6.40 3.76
N GLU A 70 -20.02 -7.58 4.38
CA GLU A 70 -19.78 -8.86 3.69
C GLU A 70 -20.83 -9.15 2.61
N VAL A 71 -22.11 -8.88 2.90
CA VAL A 71 -23.20 -9.09 1.92
C VAL A 71 -23.07 -8.15 0.73
N ILE A 72 -22.70 -6.88 0.98
CA ILE A 72 -22.45 -5.89 -0.07
C ILE A 72 -21.23 -6.30 -0.89
N TRP A 73 -20.14 -6.70 -0.23
CA TRP A 73 -18.91 -7.14 -0.85
C TRP A 73 -19.14 -8.33 -1.80
N GLU A 74 -19.78 -9.38 -1.30
CA GLU A 74 -20.08 -10.59 -2.10
C GLU A 74 -21.05 -10.28 -3.25
N GLY A 75 -22.02 -9.39 -3.05
CA GLY A 75 -22.94 -8.94 -4.11
C GLY A 75 -22.21 -8.25 -5.25
N LEU A 76 -21.32 -7.32 -4.94
CA LEU A 76 -20.48 -6.61 -5.92
C LEU A 76 -19.53 -7.58 -6.63
N HIS A 77 -18.85 -8.45 -5.88
CA HIS A 77 -17.90 -9.42 -6.44
C HIS A 77 -18.58 -10.43 -7.37
N LYS A 78 -19.73 -10.99 -6.96
CA LYS A 78 -20.51 -11.93 -7.78
C LYS A 78 -20.97 -11.32 -9.11
N GLN A 79 -21.18 -10.01 -9.15
CA GLN A 79 -21.55 -9.29 -10.38
C GLN A 79 -20.34 -8.97 -11.27
N GLY A 80 -19.13 -9.32 -10.86
CA GLY A 80 -17.89 -9.06 -11.60
C GLY A 80 -17.33 -7.64 -11.42
N THR A 81 -17.71 -6.95 -10.33
CA THR A 81 -17.07 -5.66 -9.99
C THR A 81 -15.61 -5.90 -9.63
N ASP A 82 -14.71 -5.08 -10.17
CA ASP A 82 -13.30 -5.10 -9.85
C ASP A 82 -13.06 -4.91 -8.34
N THR A 83 -12.19 -5.73 -7.75
CA THR A 83 -11.89 -5.66 -6.31
C THR A 83 -11.35 -4.29 -5.88
N ALA A 84 -10.63 -3.58 -6.74
CA ALA A 84 -10.19 -2.23 -6.46
C ALA A 84 -11.37 -1.24 -6.32
N ALA A 85 -12.42 -1.41 -7.11
CA ALA A 85 -13.65 -0.64 -6.96
C ALA A 85 -14.46 -1.08 -5.73
N ILE A 86 -14.46 -2.38 -5.40
CA ILE A 86 -15.06 -2.90 -4.17
C ILE A 86 -14.32 -2.33 -2.95
N SER A 87 -12.98 -2.21 -3.01
CA SER A 87 -12.18 -1.61 -1.94
C SER A 87 -12.68 -0.23 -1.55
N ALA A 88 -13.00 0.62 -2.54
CA ALA A 88 -13.50 1.96 -2.28
C ALA A 88 -14.81 1.93 -1.48
N ILE A 89 -15.75 1.08 -1.86
CA ILE A 89 -17.02 0.92 -1.10
C ILE A 89 -16.74 0.34 0.28
N ASP A 90 -15.97 -0.75 0.37
CA ASP A 90 -15.70 -1.44 1.63
C ASP A 90 -15.04 -0.51 2.67
N ILE A 91 -14.03 0.25 2.28
CA ILE A 91 -13.37 1.21 3.16
C ILE A 91 -14.38 2.26 3.67
N ALA A 92 -15.26 2.77 2.80
CA ALA A 92 -16.29 3.73 3.19
C ALA A 92 -17.32 3.12 4.15
N LEU A 93 -17.67 1.83 3.99
CA LEU A 93 -18.57 1.13 4.94
C LEU A 93 -17.91 0.99 6.32
N TRP A 94 -16.62 0.63 6.38
CA TRP A 94 -15.88 0.56 7.64
C TRP A 94 -15.75 1.93 8.29
N ASP A 95 -15.59 3.00 7.52
CA ASP A 95 -15.58 4.39 8.02
C ASP A 95 -16.93 4.77 8.64
N ILE A 96 -18.06 4.41 7.98
CA ILE A 96 -19.41 4.59 8.52
C ILE A 96 -19.60 3.81 9.82
N MET A 97 -19.21 2.52 9.84
CA MET A 97 -19.35 1.69 11.02
C MET A 97 -18.59 2.25 12.21
N GLY A 98 -17.33 2.70 11.97
CA GLY A 98 -16.52 3.34 13.01
C GLY A 98 -17.16 4.62 13.55
N LYS A 99 -17.65 5.50 12.66
CA LYS A 99 -18.34 6.74 13.04
C LYS A 99 -19.65 6.46 13.78
N ALA A 100 -20.42 5.47 13.35
CA ALA A 100 -21.68 5.11 13.99
C ALA A 100 -21.52 4.52 15.40
N LEU A 101 -20.39 3.88 15.67
CA LEU A 101 -20.04 3.27 16.95
C LEU A 101 -19.11 4.16 17.81
N ASP A 102 -18.74 5.33 17.30
CA ASP A 102 -17.77 6.23 17.93
C ASP A 102 -16.43 5.51 18.23
N GLN A 103 -15.95 4.72 17.26
CA GLN A 103 -14.73 3.94 17.39
C GLN A 103 -13.83 4.10 16.15
N PRO A 104 -12.50 4.18 16.32
CA PRO A 104 -11.58 4.05 15.21
C PRO A 104 -11.66 2.64 14.58
N ILE A 105 -11.36 2.52 13.29
CA ILE A 105 -11.47 1.25 12.58
C ILE A 105 -10.62 0.14 13.22
N HIS A 106 -9.42 0.45 13.71
CA HIS A 106 -8.58 -0.57 14.34
C HIS A 106 -9.24 -1.24 15.57
N ASN A 107 -10.12 -0.54 16.30
CA ASN A 107 -10.91 -1.14 17.39
C ASN A 107 -11.93 -2.15 16.84
N LEU A 108 -12.57 -1.85 15.72
CA LEU A 108 -13.50 -2.77 15.06
C LEU A 108 -12.76 -3.99 14.46
N LEU A 109 -11.49 -3.86 14.17
CA LEU A 109 -10.62 -4.95 13.69
C LEU A 109 -10.12 -5.86 14.82
N GLY A 110 -10.43 -5.56 16.07
CA GLY A 110 -10.07 -6.36 17.25
C GLY A 110 -9.13 -5.66 18.23
N GLY A 111 -8.81 -4.39 17.99
CA GLY A 111 -7.95 -3.57 18.84
C GLY A 111 -6.57 -3.31 18.25
N ALA A 112 -5.88 -2.32 18.76
CA ALA A 112 -4.56 -1.93 18.30
C ALA A 112 -3.46 -2.61 19.13
N PHE A 113 -2.51 -3.26 18.44
CA PHE A 113 -1.25 -3.72 19.03
C PHE A 113 -0.26 -2.56 19.18
N ARG A 114 -0.44 -1.47 18.43
CA ARG A 114 0.41 -0.27 18.42
C ARG A 114 -0.36 0.97 17.99
N ASP A 115 0.03 2.11 18.52
CA ASP A 115 -0.50 3.44 18.18
C ASP A 115 0.44 4.24 17.27
N ARG A 116 1.63 3.71 17.02
CA ARG A 116 2.67 4.29 16.16
C ARG A 116 3.27 3.22 15.27
N VAL A 117 3.59 3.60 14.04
CA VAL A 117 4.16 2.70 13.04
C VAL A 117 5.44 3.29 12.49
N GLN A 118 6.49 2.48 12.39
CA GLN A 118 7.71 2.86 11.70
C GLN A 118 7.45 2.92 10.19
N ALA A 119 7.75 4.06 9.60
CA ALA A 119 7.66 4.24 8.16
C ALA A 119 8.99 3.90 7.48
N TYR A 120 8.89 3.33 6.27
CA TYR A 120 10.00 3.35 5.31
C TYR A 120 9.71 4.36 4.21
N ALA A 121 10.72 5.19 3.89
CA ALA A 121 10.60 6.18 2.82
C ALA A 121 10.59 5.47 1.47
N THR A 122 9.48 5.53 0.73
CA THR A 122 9.41 5.11 -0.66
C THR A 122 9.67 6.32 -1.56
N GLY A 123 10.81 6.32 -2.19
CA GLY A 123 11.32 7.34 -3.10
C GLY A 123 12.38 6.74 -3.98
N LEU A 124 13.46 7.49 -4.19
CA LEU A 124 14.62 7.03 -4.96
C LEU A 124 14.21 6.49 -6.34
N PHE A 125 13.27 7.21 -6.96
CA PHE A 125 12.81 6.95 -8.32
C PHE A 125 13.81 7.45 -9.34
N ARG A 126 13.82 6.86 -10.53
CA ARG A 126 14.55 7.39 -11.66
C ARG A 126 13.92 8.69 -12.17
N ARG A 127 14.73 9.76 -12.34
CA ARG A 127 14.24 11.10 -12.72
C ARG A 127 14.90 11.66 -13.98
N ASN A 128 15.71 10.89 -14.71
CA ASN A 128 16.50 11.34 -15.88
C ASN A 128 17.42 12.55 -15.58
N SER A 129 18.02 12.56 -14.39
CA SER A 129 19.03 13.56 -14.05
C SER A 129 20.35 13.30 -14.80
N ALA A 130 21.18 14.34 -15.00
CA ALA A 130 22.48 14.19 -15.65
C ALA A 130 23.44 13.27 -14.86
N ASP A 131 23.31 13.24 -13.53
CA ASP A 131 24.00 12.33 -12.62
C ASP A 131 22.99 11.69 -11.65
N GLU A 132 22.35 10.62 -12.11
CA GLU A 132 21.37 9.85 -11.34
C GLU A 132 21.94 9.31 -10.02
N THR A 133 23.20 8.85 -10.03
CA THR A 133 23.82 8.28 -8.84
C THR A 133 23.95 9.32 -7.74
N THR A 134 24.44 10.51 -8.08
CA THR A 134 24.58 11.62 -7.11
C THR A 134 23.21 12.08 -6.61
N ALA A 135 22.20 12.16 -7.49
CA ALA A 135 20.84 12.55 -7.10
C ALA A 135 20.21 11.53 -6.14
N LEU A 136 20.31 10.24 -6.42
CA LEU A 136 19.79 9.16 -5.57
C LEU A 136 20.49 9.14 -4.19
N VAL A 137 21.80 9.33 -4.16
CA VAL A 137 22.59 9.43 -2.91
C VAL A 137 22.15 10.63 -2.07
N ALA A 138 21.95 11.79 -2.70
CA ALA A 138 21.51 13.00 -2.00
C ALA A 138 20.10 12.82 -1.41
N GLU A 139 19.17 12.24 -2.20
CA GLU A 139 17.80 11.94 -1.75
C GLU A 139 17.80 10.95 -0.59
N ALA A 140 18.58 9.87 -0.66
CA ALA A 140 18.70 8.87 0.40
C ALA A 140 19.23 9.46 1.72
N ARG A 141 20.25 10.31 1.64
CA ARG A 141 20.76 11.05 2.81
C ARG A 141 19.70 11.97 3.41
N GLY A 142 18.95 12.68 2.57
CA GLY A 142 17.86 13.53 3.03
C GLY A 142 16.81 12.73 3.82
N TYR A 143 16.49 11.50 3.43
CA TYR A 143 15.59 10.63 4.20
C TYR A 143 16.20 10.19 5.53
N ALA A 144 17.49 9.83 5.54
CA ALA A 144 18.19 9.49 6.77
C ALA A 144 18.24 10.66 7.75
N ASP A 145 18.53 11.87 7.25
CA ASP A 145 18.57 13.12 8.04
C ASP A 145 17.17 13.50 8.58
N ALA A 146 16.09 13.17 7.82
CA ALA A 146 14.72 13.32 8.28
C ALA A 146 14.30 12.27 9.32
N GLY A 147 15.21 11.36 9.69
CA GLY A 147 15.04 10.36 10.74
C GLY A 147 14.48 9.02 10.31
N PHE A 148 14.29 8.78 9.02
CA PHE A 148 13.87 7.45 8.53
C PHE A 148 14.93 6.39 8.84
N LYS A 149 14.49 5.28 9.42
CA LYS A 149 15.32 4.08 9.69
C LYS A 149 15.13 2.97 8.65
N ALA A 150 14.29 3.22 7.67
CA ALA A 150 14.04 2.32 6.55
C ALA A 150 13.73 3.11 5.28
N MET A 151 14.14 2.58 4.12
CA MET A 151 13.80 3.19 2.83
C MET A 151 13.77 2.14 1.72
N LYS A 152 13.09 2.48 0.61
CA LYS A 152 12.93 1.64 -0.57
C LYS A 152 13.32 2.42 -1.83
N MET A 153 14.16 1.80 -2.68
CA MET A 153 14.64 2.35 -3.94
C MET A 153 14.05 1.59 -5.12
N LYS A 154 13.69 2.30 -6.18
CA LYS A 154 13.26 1.67 -7.44
C LYS A 154 14.46 1.19 -8.25
N VAL A 155 14.36 -0.06 -8.71
CA VAL A 155 15.32 -0.76 -9.60
C VAL A 155 14.54 -1.35 -10.79
N GLY A 156 15.14 -2.23 -11.59
CA GLY A 156 14.52 -2.80 -12.79
C GLY A 156 14.83 -1.99 -14.06
N PHE A 157 15.83 -1.13 -14.01
CA PHE A 157 16.26 -0.29 -15.15
C PHE A 157 17.43 -0.90 -15.93
N GLY A 158 17.90 -2.05 -15.50
CA GLY A 158 18.98 -2.80 -16.09
C GLY A 158 20.11 -3.10 -15.09
N PRO A 159 20.80 -4.25 -15.26
CA PRO A 159 21.74 -4.77 -14.27
C PRO A 159 22.83 -3.78 -13.83
N ASP A 160 23.51 -3.16 -14.79
CA ASP A 160 24.64 -2.27 -14.49
C ASP A 160 24.19 -1.00 -13.77
N TYR A 161 23.05 -0.43 -14.19
CA TYR A 161 22.46 0.74 -13.55
C TYR A 161 22.06 0.43 -12.11
N ASP A 162 21.35 -0.67 -11.91
CA ASP A 162 20.76 -1.00 -10.60
C ASP A 162 21.86 -1.39 -9.60
N ILE A 163 22.80 -2.26 -9.97
CA ILE A 163 23.92 -2.67 -9.11
C ILE A 163 24.76 -1.48 -8.68
N LYS A 164 25.12 -0.59 -9.64
CA LYS A 164 25.90 0.62 -9.37
C LYS A 164 25.19 1.53 -8.36
N ASN A 165 23.92 1.83 -8.60
CA ASN A 165 23.17 2.82 -7.82
C ASN A 165 22.81 2.29 -6.43
N VAL A 166 22.39 1.02 -6.30
CA VAL A 166 22.11 0.38 -5.02
C VAL A 166 23.36 0.36 -4.13
N ALA A 167 24.52 -0.01 -4.68
CA ALA A 167 25.77 0.01 -3.93
C ALA A 167 26.19 1.43 -3.52
N ALA A 168 25.94 2.45 -4.36
CA ALA A 168 26.24 3.84 -4.02
C ALA A 168 25.33 4.36 -2.90
N VAL A 169 24.02 4.08 -2.97
CA VAL A 169 23.06 4.46 -1.92
C VAL A 169 23.41 3.74 -0.61
N ARG A 170 23.64 2.42 -0.62
CA ARG A 170 24.02 1.67 0.59
C ARG A 170 25.25 2.26 1.28
N ARG A 171 26.32 2.56 0.52
CA ARG A 171 27.52 3.21 1.10
C ARG A 171 27.21 4.57 1.71
N ALA A 172 26.24 5.29 1.15
CA ALA A 172 25.91 6.65 1.62
C ALA A 172 25.08 6.68 2.90
N ILE A 173 24.19 5.68 3.09
CA ILE A 173 23.29 5.61 4.25
C ILE A 173 23.83 4.74 5.38
N GLY A 174 24.88 3.94 5.16
CA GLY A 174 25.43 3.00 6.14
C GLY A 174 24.56 1.76 6.33
N ASP A 175 24.95 0.85 7.26
CA ASP A 175 24.30 -0.45 7.46
C ASP A 175 23.14 -0.41 8.47
N ASP A 176 23.05 0.66 9.27
CA ASP A 176 22.02 0.80 10.32
C ASP A 176 20.63 1.11 9.75
N ILE A 177 20.54 1.52 8.49
CA ILE A 177 19.28 1.79 7.81
C ILE A 177 18.81 0.56 7.04
N LEU A 178 17.58 0.11 7.33
CA LEU A 178 16.92 -0.95 6.58
C LEU A 178 16.69 -0.48 5.13
N PHE A 179 17.24 -1.21 4.17
CA PHE A 179 17.19 -0.81 2.76
C PHE A 179 16.57 -1.90 1.90
N ALA A 180 15.49 -1.57 1.22
CA ALA A 180 14.79 -2.45 0.29
C ALA A 180 14.91 -1.93 -1.15
N VAL A 181 14.72 -2.82 -2.11
CA VAL A 181 14.64 -2.47 -3.52
C VAL A 181 13.38 -3.05 -4.14
N ASP A 182 12.84 -2.34 -5.15
CA ASP A 182 11.61 -2.71 -5.85
C ASP A 182 11.81 -2.60 -7.36
N ALA A 183 11.70 -3.74 -8.05
CA ALA A 183 11.87 -3.81 -9.50
C ALA A 183 10.56 -3.58 -10.27
N ASN A 184 9.42 -3.50 -9.62
CA ASN A 184 8.11 -3.34 -10.28
C ASN A 184 8.00 -4.22 -11.54
N CYS A 185 8.28 -5.51 -11.41
CA CYS A 185 8.22 -6.53 -12.47
C CYS A 185 9.20 -6.31 -13.65
N GLY A 186 10.30 -5.59 -13.44
CA GLY A 186 11.21 -5.14 -14.51
C GLY A 186 12.15 -6.20 -15.08
N TYR A 187 12.17 -7.44 -14.54
CA TYR A 187 13.07 -8.51 -14.97
C TYR A 187 12.32 -9.75 -15.47
N ASP A 188 13.02 -10.59 -16.22
CA ASP A 188 12.72 -12.02 -16.39
C ASP A 188 13.37 -12.85 -15.26
N ARG A 189 13.04 -14.15 -15.17
CA ARG A 189 13.54 -15.05 -14.11
C ARG A 189 15.07 -15.07 -14.02
N GLY A 190 15.74 -15.27 -15.17
CA GLY A 190 17.20 -15.39 -15.22
C GLY A 190 17.89 -14.11 -14.81
N SER A 191 17.41 -12.97 -15.33
CA SER A 191 17.91 -11.64 -14.98
C SER A 191 17.67 -11.31 -13.52
N ALA A 192 16.50 -11.65 -12.97
CA ALA A 192 16.16 -11.44 -11.57
C ALA A 192 17.10 -12.20 -10.62
N ILE A 193 17.43 -13.46 -10.94
CA ILE A 193 18.38 -14.27 -10.17
C ILE A 193 19.79 -13.68 -10.25
N ALA A 194 20.27 -13.36 -11.44
CA ALA A 194 21.60 -12.84 -11.64
C ALA A 194 21.80 -11.47 -10.96
N VAL A 195 20.87 -10.54 -11.15
CA VAL A 195 20.90 -9.20 -10.55
C VAL A 195 20.67 -9.30 -9.03
N GLY A 196 19.67 -10.07 -8.60
CA GLY A 196 19.35 -10.26 -7.18
C GLY A 196 20.51 -10.80 -6.37
N GLY A 197 21.33 -11.72 -6.93
CA GLY A 197 22.56 -12.20 -6.30
C GLY A 197 23.57 -11.07 -6.04
N ARG A 198 23.74 -10.15 -6.97
CA ARG A 198 24.63 -8.99 -6.80
C ARG A 198 24.03 -7.91 -5.88
N LEU A 199 22.72 -7.73 -5.94
CA LEU A 199 22.02 -6.79 -5.05
C LEU A 199 22.07 -7.25 -3.59
N ALA A 200 22.00 -8.56 -3.33
CA ALA A 200 22.07 -9.14 -1.99
C ALA A 200 23.39 -8.81 -1.23
N GLU A 201 24.49 -8.52 -1.95
CA GLU A 201 25.77 -8.08 -1.36
C GLU A 201 25.65 -6.75 -0.59
N ASN A 202 24.54 -6.01 -0.77
CA ASN A 202 24.29 -4.70 -0.16
C ASN A 202 23.41 -4.76 1.10
N ASN A 203 23.34 -5.87 1.80
CA ASN A 203 22.55 -6.06 3.04
C ASN A 203 21.10 -5.53 2.88
N LEU A 204 20.39 -5.99 1.83
CA LEU A 204 19.03 -5.55 1.54
C LEU A 204 18.01 -6.25 2.42
N LEU A 205 16.97 -5.52 2.79
CA LEU A 205 15.86 -6.02 3.59
C LEU A 205 14.98 -6.98 2.81
N TRP A 206 14.63 -6.60 1.55
CA TRP A 206 13.93 -7.43 0.57
C TRP A 206 14.19 -6.95 -0.86
N PHE A 207 13.90 -7.83 -1.81
CA PHE A 207 13.79 -7.57 -3.24
C PHE A 207 12.32 -7.71 -3.65
N GLU A 208 11.68 -6.60 -3.98
CA GLU A 208 10.25 -6.49 -4.27
C GLU A 208 9.99 -6.63 -5.77
N GLU A 209 8.92 -7.35 -6.09
CA GLU A 209 8.41 -7.57 -7.45
C GLU A 209 9.50 -7.76 -8.53
N PRO A 210 10.41 -8.76 -8.38
CA PRO A 210 11.47 -8.98 -9.36
C PRO A 210 10.91 -9.29 -10.76
N ILE A 211 9.80 -10.02 -10.85
CA ILE A 211 9.13 -10.46 -12.08
C ILE A 211 7.63 -10.24 -11.99
N SER A 212 6.89 -10.50 -13.07
CA SER A 212 5.43 -10.41 -13.09
C SER A 212 4.77 -11.33 -12.07
N ALA A 213 3.74 -10.84 -11.36
CA ALA A 213 3.06 -11.56 -10.28
C ALA A 213 2.22 -12.77 -10.76
N ASP A 214 1.97 -12.92 -12.05
CA ASP A 214 1.31 -14.10 -12.64
C ASP A 214 2.25 -15.31 -12.78
N ASP A 215 3.58 -15.09 -12.70
CA ASP A 215 4.60 -16.13 -12.76
C ASP A 215 4.98 -16.66 -11.36
N VAL A 216 4.04 -17.39 -10.73
CA VAL A 216 4.21 -17.91 -9.36
C VAL A 216 5.39 -18.89 -9.28
N GLU A 217 5.57 -19.75 -10.28
CA GLU A 217 6.69 -20.70 -10.36
C GLU A 217 8.04 -19.97 -10.42
N GLY A 218 8.10 -18.87 -11.16
CA GLY A 218 9.29 -18.01 -11.24
C GLY A 218 9.62 -17.38 -9.89
N TYR A 219 8.63 -16.91 -9.15
CA TYR A 219 8.83 -16.42 -7.78
C TYR A 219 9.39 -17.51 -6.84
N VAL A 220 8.87 -18.76 -6.93
CA VAL A 220 9.39 -19.89 -6.15
C VAL A 220 10.85 -20.18 -6.50
N GLU A 221 11.19 -20.14 -7.80
CA GLU A 221 12.56 -20.33 -8.29
C GLU A 221 13.50 -19.25 -7.76
N ILE A 222 13.13 -17.97 -7.92
CA ILE A 222 13.91 -16.82 -7.46
C ILE A 222 14.11 -16.86 -5.95
N ARG A 223 13.05 -17.11 -5.17
CA ARG A 223 13.13 -17.21 -3.71
C ARG A 223 14.07 -18.31 -3.23
N ARG A 224 14.15 -19.43 -3.95
CA ARG A 224 15.07 -20.53 -3.62
C ARG A 224 16.51 -20.24 -4.02
N ALA A 225 16.71 -19.47 -5.08
CA ALA A 225 18.02 -19.16 -5.63
C ALA A 225 18.72 -18.01 -4.89
N LEU A 226 17.99 -17.11 -4.27
CA LEU A 226 18.53 -15.90 -3.66
C LEU A 226 18.57 -15.95 -2.12
N ASN A 227 19.65 -15.45 -1.55
CA ASN A 227 19.76 -15.25 -0.09
C ASN A 227 19.30 -13.85 0.33
N ILE A 228 18.10 -13.47 -0.12
CA ILE A 228 17.43 -12.21 0.20
C ILE A 228 15.92 -12.49 0.24
N ARG A 229 15.18 -11.82 1.13
CA ARG A 229 13.73 -12.00 1.17
C ARG A 229 13.10 -11.47 -0.12
N ILE A 230 12.15 -12.23 -0.65
CA ILE A 230 11.35 -11.82 -1.81
C ILE A 230 9.99 -11.32 -1.33
N SER A 231 9.61 -10.13 -1.79
CA SER A 231 8.32 -9.52 -1.49
C SER A 231 7.55 -9.16 -2.76
N GLY A 232 6.26 -8.88 -2.64
CA GLY A 232 5.44 -8.45 -3.76
C GLY A 232 3.96 -8.70 -3.56
N ALA A 233 3.24 -8.75 -4.69
CA ALA A 233 1.80 -9.00 -4.76
C ALA A 233 0.93 -7.76 -4.45
N GLU A 234 1.44 -6.55 -4.65
CA GLU A 234 0.69 -5.30 -4.45
C GLU A 234 -0.52 -5.16 -5.39
N GLN A 235 -0.44 -5.77 -6.58
CA GLN A 235 -1.47 -5.69 -7.61
C GLN A 235 -2.47 -6.85 -7.55
N LEU A 236 -2.27 -7.83 -6.67
CA LEU A 236 -3.14 -8.99 -6.58
C LEU A 236 -4.52 -8.64 -6.00
N ARG A 237 -5.53 -9.32 -6.54
CA ARG A 237 -6.94 -9.03 -6.31
C ARG A 237 -7.65 -10.20 -5.67
N GLY A 238 -8.20 -9.95 -4.46
CA GLY A 238 -8.93 -10.96 -3.70
C GLY A 238 -8.05 -12.09 -3.15
N ARG A 239 -8.50 -12.72 -2.09
CA ARG A 239 -7.80 -13.81 -1.38
C ARG A 239 -7.39 -14.99 -2.26
N TRP A 240 -8.10 -15.22 -3.37
CA TRP A 240 -7.82 -16.36 -4.25
C TRP A 240 -6.47 -16.23 -4.98
N ALA A 241 -6.11 -15.01 -5.42
CA ALA A 241 -4.81 -14.76 -6.04
C ALA A 241 -3.67 -14.88 -5.01
N PHE A 242 -3.85 -14.29 -3.83
CA PHE A 242 -2.87 -14.40 -2.73
C PHE A 242 -2.68 -15.85 -2.25
N ARG A 243 -3.77 -16.66 -2.25
CA ARG A 243 -3.70 -18.07 -1.81
C ARG A 243 -2.60 -18.82 -2.54
N ARG A 244 -2.51 -18.69 -3.86
CA ARG A 244 -1.53 -19.42 -4.66
C ARG A 244 -0.10 -19.00 -4.29
N MET A 245 0.17 -17.69 -4.22
CA MET A 245 1.48 -17.17 -3.80
C MET A 245 1.92 -17.70 -2.42
N ILE A 246 0.99 -17.76 -1.48
CA ILE A 246 1.25 -18.20 -0.11
C ILE A 246 1.47 -19.71 -0.07
N GLN A 247 0.60 -20.52 -0.69
CA GLN A 247 0.66 -21.98 -0.63
C GLN A 247 1.87 -22.57 -1.35
N GLU A 248 2.27 -21.98 -2.49
CA GLU A 248 3.45 -22.39 -3.24
C GLU A 248 4.77 -21.91 -2.58
N GLY A 249 4.68 -21.07 -1.54
CA GLY A 249 5.85 -20.50 -0.91
C GLY A 249 6.63 -19.56 -1.83
N ALA A 250 5.91 -18.78 -2.64
CA ALA A 250 6.50 -17.88 -3.63
C ALA A 250 7.13 -16.62 -3.00
N LEU A 251 6.64 -16.19 -1.84
CA LEU A 251 7.03 -14.93 -1.18
C LEU A 251 7.34 -15.13 0.30
N ASP A 252 8.31 -14.38 0.82
CA ASP A 252 8.59 -14.22 2.25
C ASP A 252 7.70 -13.15 2.88
N ILE A 253 7.33 -12.15 2.06
CA ILE A 253 6.51 -11.01 2.46
C ILE A 253 5.46 -10.76 1.38
N ILE A 254 4.18 -10.77 1.77
CA ILE A 254 3.11 -10.30 0.89
C ILE A 254 2.75 -8.86 1.18
N GLN A 255 2.42 -8.11 0.12
CA GLN A 255 2.17 -6.67 0.18
C GLN A 255 0.77 -6.29 -0.33
N PRO A 256 -0.31 -6.85 0.27
CA PRO A 256 -1.66 -6.50 -0.17
C PRO A 256 -1.92 -5.00 0.03
N ASP A 257 -2.48 -4.36 -0.99
CA ASP A 257 -2.94 -2.99 -0.93
C ASP A 257 -4.44 -2.97 -0.60
N VAL A 258 -4.82 -2.28 0.47
CA VAL A 258 -6.21 -2.21 0.93
C VAL A 258 -7.15 -1.59 -0.10
N CYS A 259 -6.64 -0.73 -0.97
CA CYS A 259 -7.40 -0.09 -2.04
C CYS A 259 -7.43 -0.90 -3.35
N VAL A 260 -6.79 -2.07 -3.38
CA VAL A 260 -6.71 -2.96 -4.55
C VAL A 260 -7.27 -4.34 -4.24
N CYS A 261 -6.93 -4.91 -3.10
CA CYS A 261 -7.23 -6.31 -2.77
C CYS A 261 -8.71 -6.58 -2.41
N GLY A 262 -9.53 -5.56 -2.14
CA GLY A 262 -10.95 -5.70 -1.78
C GLY A 262 -11.32 -5.06 -0.44
N GLY A 263 -10.56 -4.06 0.03
CA GLY A 263 -10.82 -3.32 1.26
C GLY A 263 -10.41 -4.06 2.54
N PHE A 264 -10.85 -3.53 3.68
CA PHE A 264 -10.60 -4.13 5.00
C PHE A 264 -11.15 -5.56 5.13
N THR A 265 -12.36 -5.77 4.61
CA THR A 265 -13.07 -7.06 4.69
C THR A 265 -12.26 -8.19 4.04
N GLU A 266 -11.68 -7.94 2.88
CA GLU A 266 -10.88 -8.93 2.17
C GLU A 266 -9.44 -9.00 2.67
N PHE A 267 -8.85 -7.85 3.00
CA PHE A 267 -7.49 -7.78 3.56
C PHE A 267 -7.34 -8.65 4.82
N ARG A 268 -8.33 -8.62 5.73
CA ARG A 268 -8.33 -9.48 6.94
C ARG A 268 -8.24 -10.96 6.62
N LYS A 269 -8.95 -11.42 5.58
CA LYS A 269 -8.94 -12.82 5.13
C LYS A 269 -7.57 -13.19 4.56
N ILE A 270 -6.96 -12.28 3.78
CA ILE A 270 -5.61 -12.43 3.23
C ILE A 270 -4.58 -12.50 4.36
N ALA A 271 -4.65 -11.57 5.32
CA ALA A 271 -3.73 -11.52 6.46
C ALA A 271 -3.84 -12.76 7.36
N ALA A 272 -5.05 -13.28 7.60
CA ALA A 272 -5.29 -14.52 8.33
C ALA A 272 -4.66 -15.72 7.63
N MET A 273 -4.83 -15.82 6.32
CA MET A 273 -4.23 -16.89 5.51
C MET A 273 -2.69 -16.80 5.51
N ALA A 274 -2.12 -15.60 5.38
CA ALA A 274 -0.67 -15.37 5.46
C ALA A 274 -0.12 -15.79 6.83
N SER A 275 -0.77 -15.37 7.91
CA SER A 275 -0.40 -15.73 9.29
C SER A 275 -0.41 -17.23 9.53
N ALA A 276 -1.41 -17.95 9.03
CA ALA A 276 -1.51 -19.40 9.13
C ALA A 276 -0.38 -20.14 8.38
N ASN A 277 0.22 -19.52 7.38
CA ASN A 277 1.33 -20.03 6.59
C ASN A 277 2.69 -19.40 6.94
N HIS A 278 2.76 -18.65 8.04
CA HIS A 278 4.00 -17.97 8.51
C HIS A 278 4.60 -16.97 7.50
N VAL A 279 3.77 -16.43 6.60
CA VAL A 279 4.16 -15.38 5.65
C VAL A 279 3.89 -14.02 6.27
N ARG A 280 4.86 -13.11 6.19
CA ARG A 280 4.74 -11.76 6.72
C ARG A 280 3.86 -10.89 5.83
N VAL A 281 3.10 -9.99 6.46
CA VAL A 281 2.31 -8.97 5.76
C VAL A 281 2.92 -7.60 6.02
N ILE A 282 3.32 -6.89 4.95
CA ILE A 282 3.72 -5.48 4.95
C ILE A 282 2.90 -4.82 3.85
N PRO A 283 1.84 -4.07 4.17
CA PRO A 283 0.95 -3.52 3.15
C PRO A 283 1.66 -2.57 2.19
N HIS A 284 1.33 -2.65 0.90
CA HIS A 284 1.63 -1.59 -0.06
C HIS A 284 0.77 -0.36 0.24
N MET A 285 1.35 0.85 0.13
CA MET A 285 0.64 2.11 0.29
C MET A 285 1.19 3.19 -0.64
N PHE A 286 0.47 3.45 -1.75
CA PHE A 286 0.82 4.49 -2.72
C PHE A 286 -0.44 5.20 -3.20
N GLY A 287 -1.00 6.09 -2.36
CA GLY A 287 -2.32 6.67 -2.57
C GLY A 287 -2.57 8.02 -1.91
N THR A 288 -3.83 8.31 -1.62
CA THR A 288 -4.24 9.53 -0.94
C THR A 288 -4.17 9.39 0.59
N ALA A 289 -4.58 10.44 1.32
CA ALA A 289 -4.71 10.39 2.77
C ALA A 289 -5.71 9.32 3.26
N ILE A 290 -6.71 8.94 2.44
CA ILE A 290 -7.66 7.87 2.78
C ILE A 290 -6.95 6.52 2.83
N ARG A 291 -6.17 6.18 1.79
CA ARG A 291 -5.38 4.94 1.75
C ARG A 291 -4.37 4.88 2.88
N LEU A 292 -3.70 6.01 3.16
CA LEU A 292 -2.74 6.10 4.26
C LEU A 292 -3.40 5.82 5.61
N ALA A 293 -4.55 6.47 5.91
CA ALA A 293 -5.31 6.22 7.13
C ALA A 293 -5.77 4.76 7.23
N ALA A 294 -6.34 4.21 6.15
CA ALA A 294 -6.78 2.82 6.10
C ALA A 294 -5.63 1.83 6.36
N THR A 295 -4.47 2.05 5.73
CA THR A 295 -3.28 1.22 5.93
C THR A 295 -2.77 1.31 7.37
N LEU A 296 -2.79 2.48 7.99
CA LEU A 296 -2.42 2.67 9.39
C LEU A 296 -3.33 1.89 10.35
N HIS A 297 -4.65 1.90 10.13
CA HIS A 297 -5.57 1.09 10.93
C HIS A 297 -5.30 -0.41 10.80
N LEU A 298 -4.98 -0.89 9.59
CA LEU A 298 -4.58 -2.29 9.38
C LEU A 298 -3.29 -2.62 10.13
N LEU A 299 -2.25 -1.79 9.98
CA LEU A 299 -0.97 -2.00 10.66
C LEU A 299 -1.10 -1.94 12.19
N ALA A 300 -1.99 -1.09 12.70
CA ALA A 300 -2.30 -1.04 14.12
C ALA A 300 -2.91 -2.36 14.61
N ALA A 301 -3.80 -2.98 13.82
CA ALA A 301 -4.54 -4.19 14.19
C ALA A 301 -3.82 -5.51 13.84
N LEU A 302 -2.74 -5.47 13.04
CA LEU A 302 -1.93 -6.66 12.74
C LEU A 302 -1.05 -7.04 13.93
N PRO A 303 -1.03 -8.33 14.36
CA PRO A 303 -0.13 -8.79 15.39
C PRO A 303 1.34 -8.76 14.93
N ASP A 304 2.25 -8.78 15.88
CA ASP A 304 3.69 -8.89 15.60
C ASP A 304 4.04 -10.21 14.92
N SER A 305 4.97 -10.15 13.98
CA SER A 305 5.46 -11.31 13.24
C SER A 305 6.98 -11.20 12.97
N PRO A 306 7.82 -12.16 13.43
CA PRO A 306 7.46 -13.32 14.26
C PRO A 306 7.03 -12.91 15.68
N ARG A 307 6.43 -13.83 16.42
CA ARG A 307 6.08 -13.65 17.84
C ARG A 307 7.37 -13.81 18.68
N ALA A 308 8.09 -12.71 18.85
CA ALA A 308 9.35 -12.66 19.58
C ALA A 308 9.32 -11.51 20.59
N LEU A 309 10.25 -11.48 21.55
CA LEU A 309 10.39 -10.34 22.47
C LEU A 309 10.76 -9.06 21.72
N GLU A 310 11.59 -9.20 20.70
CA GLU A 310 11.96 -8.11 19.77
C GLU A 310 11.49 -8.51 18.38
N PRO A 311 10.20 -8.27 18.04
CA PRO A 311 9.68 -8.63 16.74
C PRO A 311 10.26 -7.72 15.64
N PHE A 312 10.24 -8.21 14.42
CA PHE A 312 10.50 -7.32 13.29
C PHE A 312 9.43 -6.20 13.27
N PRO A 313 9.83 -4.93 13.13
CA PRO A 313 8.89 -3.82 13.22
C PRO A 313 7.80 -3.92 12.15
N ALA A 314 6.58 -3.55 12.52
CA ALA A 314 5.54 -3.27 11.54
C ALA A 314 5.97 -2.05 10.71
N LEU A 315 6.03 -2.21 9.39
CA LEU A 315 6.51 -1.18 8.49
C LEU A 315 5.37 -0.60 7.65
N LEU A 316 5.27 0.72 7.65
CA LEU A 316 4.40 1.49 6.77
C LEU A 316 5.17 1.98 5.56
N GLU A 317 4.69 1.67 4.36
CA GLU A 317 5.15 2.37 3.16
C GLU A 317 4.74 3.85 3.23
N TYR A 318 5.72 4.74 3.16
CA TYR A 318 5.47 6.17 3.18
C TYR A 318 5.99 6.82 1.90
N ASP A 319 5.06 7.14 1.00
CA ASP A 319 5.33 7.74 -0.29
C ASP A 319 5.96 9.14 -0.12
N MET A 320 7.21 9.30 -0.54
CA MET A 320 7.96 10.55 -0.49
C MET A 320 7.87 11.34 -1.80
N SER A 321 7.22 10.78 -2.83
CA SER A 321 7.03 11.47 -4.10
C SER A 321 5.96 12.56 -4.00
N GLU A 322 5.93 13.43 -4.99
CA GLU A 322 4.96 14.53 -5.08
C GLU A 322 3.51 13.99 -5.16
N ASN A 323 2.69 14.34 -4.17
CA ASN A 323 1.28 13.93 -4.12
C ASN A 323 0.48 14.84 -3.17
N ALA A 324 -0.13 15.90 -3.73
CA ALA A 324 -0.96 16.80 -2.95
C ALA A 324 -2.22 16.14 -2.36
N LEU A 325 -2.70 15.03 -2.96
CA LEU A 325 -3.85 14.29 -2.43
C LEU A 325 -3.47 13.44 -1.20
N ARG A 326 -2.22 13.02 -1.07
CA ARG A 326 -1.73 12.36 0.15
C ARG A 326 -1.55 13.37 1.29
N THR A 327 -1.04 14.55 0.98
CA THR A 327 -0.69 15.55 2.00
C THR A 327 -1.84 16.50 2.36
N GLY A 328 -2.85 16.65 1.52
CA GLY A 328 -3.89 17.68 1.70
C GLY A 328 -5.33 17.19 1.63
N LEU A 329 -5.60 15.93 1.20
CA LEU A 329 -6.97 15.42 1.14
C LEU A 329 -7.57 15.22 2.54
N ALA A 330 -6.77 14.94 3.56
CA ALA A 330 -7.16 15.12 4.95
C ALA A 330 -6.90 16.57 5.38
N ARG A 331 -7.87 17.22 6.07
CA ARG A 331 -7.70 18.59 6.58
C ARG A 331 -6.49 18.71 7.50
N GLU A 332 -6.30 17.72 8.36
CA GLU A 332 -5.09 17.54 9.16
C GLU A 332 -4.21 16.48 8.49
N PRO A 333 -3.06 16.86 7.90
CA PRO A 333 -2.18 15.93 7.21
C PRO A 333 -1.64 14.84 8.13
N ILE A 334 -1.69 13.57 7.68
CA ILE A 334 -0.98 12.49 8.34
C ILE A 334 0.50 12.59 7.95
N SER A 335 1.32 13.02 8.88
CA SER A 335 2.77 13.24 8.68
C SER A 335 3.60 12.33 9.58
N HIS A 336 4.87 12.17 9.23
CA HIS A 336 5.84 11.48 10.07
C HIS A 336 6.60 12.46 10.97
N SER A 337 7.09 11.96 12.09
CA SER A 337 8.10 12.62 12.92
C SER A 337 9.26 11.64 13.13
N GLY A 338 10.42 11.94 12.54
CA GLY A 338 11.58 11.04 12.61
C GLY A 338 11.31 9.65 12.02
N GLY A 339 10.53 9.54 10.93
CA GLY A 339 10.17 8.26 10.33
C GLY A 339 9.10 7.45 11.10
N ILE A 340 8.46 8.04 12.10
CA ILE A 340 7.35 7.42 12.86
C ILE A 340 6.04 8.13 12.51
N VAL A 341 4.99 7.35 12.21
CA VAL A 341 3.65 7.86 11.92
C VAL A 341 2.67 7.40 12.99
N THR A 342 1.89 8.34 13.51
CA THR A 342 0.84 8.05 14.51
C THR A 342 -0.42 7.54 13.82
N VAL A 343 -1.02 6.50 14.37
CA VAL A 343 -2.29 5.94 13.89
C VAL A 343 -3.44 6.88 14.26
N PRO A 344 -4.34 7.24 13.32
CA PRO A 344 -5.51 8.07 13.64
C PRO A 344 -6.39 7.43 14.73
N GLN A 345 -6.82 8.23 15.72
CA GLN A 345 -7.59 7.75 16.88
C GLN A 345 -9.06 8.17 16.84
N GLY A 346 -9.46 9.03 15.91
CA GLY A 346 -10.85 9.45 15.74
C GLY A 346 -11.76 8.36 15.18
N PRO A 347 -13.09 8.51 15.26
CA PRO A 347 -14.06 7.54 14.74
C PRO A 347 -13.89 7.29 13.24
N GLY A 348 -14.09 6.05 12.83
CA GLY A 348 -13.90 5.62 11.44
C GLY A 348 -12.43 5.64 11.04
N LEU A 349 -12.13 6.26 9.89
CA LEU A 349 -10.75 6.51 9.43
C LEU A 349 -10.00 7.54 10.28
N GLY A 350 -10.70 8.27 11.17
CA GLY A 350 -10.11 9.29 12.01
C GLY A 350 -9.59 10.52 11.26
N ILE A 351 -10.07 10.78 10.05
CA ILE A 351 -9.71 11.93 9.21
C ILE A 351 -10.94 12.70 8.74
N GLU A 352 -10.80 13.99 8.55
CA GLU A 352 -11.79 14.85 7.92
C GLU A 352 -11.35 15.18 6.48
N ILE A 353 -12.24 14.95 5.51
CA ILE A 353 -11.93 15.15 4.09
C ILE A 353 -12.01 16.62 3.69
N ASN A 354 -10.96 17.11 3.04
CA ASN A 354 -10.90 18.41 2.41
C ASN A 354 -11.62 18.36 1.06
N ARG A 355 -12.88 18.79 1.04
CA ARG A 355 -13.74 18.76 -0.16
C ARG A 355 -13.27 19.68 -1.28
N ASP A 356 -12.49 20.73 -0.97
CA ASP A 356 -11.95 21.64 -1.99
C ASP A 356 -11.01 20.92 -2.95
N LEU A 357 -10.24 19.94 -2.45
CA LEU A 357 -9.38 19.13 -3.30
C LEU A 357 -10.15 18.13 -4.17
N LEU A 358 -11.31 17.64 -3.70
CA LEU A 358 -12.19 16.83 -4.54
C LEU A 358 -12.70 17.63 -5.75
N THR A 359 -13.07 18.90 -5.54
CA THR A 359 -13.51 19.79 -6.63
C THR A 359 -12.36 20.19 -7.54
N LYS A 360 -11.15 20.38 -6.98
CA LYS A 360 -9.99 20.85 -7.75
C LYS A 360 -9.43 19.79 -8.68
N TYR A 361 -9.46 18.51 -8.28
CA TYR A 361 -8.80 17.42 -8.99
C TYR A 361 -9.77 16.35 -9.52
N GLY A 362 -11.09 16.51 -9.30
CA GLY A 362 -12.17 15.63 -9.77
C GLY A 362 -12.81 16.03 -11.08
#